data_e376039b80bbc3a78ebf7bafc78957bc
#
_entry.id   e376039b80bbc3a78ebf7bafc78957bc
#
_cell.length_a   1.000
_cell.length_b   1.000
_cell.length_c   1.000
_cell.angle_alpha   90.00
_cell.angle_beta   90.00
_cell.angle_gamma   90.00
#
_symmetry.space_group_name_H-M   'P 1'
#
loop_
_entity.id
_entity.type
_entity.pdbx_description
1 polymer ?
#
loop_
_entity_poly.entity_id
_entity_poly.type
_entity_poly.pdbx_seq_one_letter_code
_entity_poly.pdbx_strand_id
1 'polypeptide(L)'
;MTEQLETRFGGVVDHIAVRCEDLGRDVREYERIGFRVETMYEDWAMMRDGRGFGVALLPPGSKHPPHLGLRVESREELEQAAAREGRPLKEHRDRTVSFYTKGVGGQVIEVIYYPPDYKG
;
A
#
# COMPACT_ATOMS: atom_id res chain seq x y z
N MET A 1 -25.18 -13.10 14.73
CA MET A 1 -24.92 -12.28 13.55
C MET A 1 -23.44 -12.28 13.25
N THR A 2 -23.12 -12.48 12.00
CA THR A 2 -21.73 -12.45 11.59
C THR A 2 -21.34 -11.03 11.24
N GLU A 3 -20.31 -10.57 11.89
CA GLU A 3 -19.76 -9.26 11.58
C GLU A 3 -18.71 -9.38 10.51
N GLN A 4 -18.78 -8.53 9.54
CA GLN A 4 -17.70 -8.43 8.59
C GLN A 4 -16.66 -7.48 9.15
N LEU A 5 -15.44 -7.93 9.24
CA LEU A 5 -14.35 -7.11 9.79
C LEU A 5 -13.72 -6.29 8.69
N GLU A 6 -14.54 -5.60 7.95
CA GLU A 6 -14.09 -4.72 6.90
C GLU A 6 -13.69 -3.37 7.47
N THR A 7 -12.74 -2.74 6.82
CA THR A 7 -12.40 -1.37 7.15
C THR A 7 -13.50 -0.44 6.65
N ARG A 8 -13.43 0.82 7.08
CA ARG A 8 -14.36 1.86 6.62
C ARG A 8 -14.44 1.94 5.09
N PHE A 9 -13.37 1.57 4.41
CA PHE A 9 -13.28 1.70 2.95
C PHE A 9 -13.60 0.40 2.23
N GLY A 10 -14.00 -0.64 2.95
CA GLY A 10 -14.37 -1.91 2.35
C GLY A 10 -13.20 -2.83 2.04
N GLY A 11 -11.99 -2.46 2.44
CA GLY A 11 -10.80 -3.25 2.14
C GLY A 11 -10.23 -3.93 3.36
N VAL A 12 -9.15 -4.66 3.15
CA VAL A 12 -8.38 -5.31 4.22
C VAL A 12 -6.97 -4.71 4.25
N VAL A 13 -6.31 -4.83 5.41
CA VAL A 13 -4.94 -4.31 5.55
C VAL A 13 -4.02 -5.07 4.61
N ASP A 14 -3.29 -4.34 3.78
CA ASP A 14 -2.37 -4.90 2.79
C ASP A 14 -0.92 -4.62 3.15
N HIS A 15 -0.61 -3.40 3.56
CA HIS A 15 0.77 -3.01 3.84
C HIS A 15 0.83 -1.78 4.72
N ILE A 16 2.03 -1.55 5.26
CA ILE A 16 2.37 -0.26 5.84
C ILE A 16 3.54 0.30 5.04
N ALA A 17 3.59 1.62 4.91
CA ALA A 17 4.72 2.28 4.26
C ALA A 17 5.48 3.06 5.33
N VAL A 18 6.77 2.83 5.42
CA VAL A 18 7.63 3.40 6.46
C VAL A 18 8.85 4.06 5.83
N ARG A 19 9.36 5.08 6.50
CA ARG A 19 10.61 5.72 6.07
C ARG A 19 11.77 4.77 6.29
N CYS A 20 12.72 4.77 5.38
CA CYS A 20 13.99 4.09 5.55
C CYS A 20 15.11 5.05 5.20
N GLU A 21 16.35 4.69 5.55
CA GLU A 21 17.49 5.57 5.33
C GLU A 21 18.26 5.22 4.08
N ASP A 22 18.43 3.92 3.81
CA ASP A 22 19.20 3.41 2.69
C ASP A 22 18.42 2.24 2.10
N LEU A 23 17.85 2.43 0.91
CA LEU A 23 16.93 1.45 0.35
C LEU A 23 17.57 0.09 0.17
N GLY A 24 18.76 0.04 -0.43
CA GLY A 24 19.43 -1.24 -0.67
C GLY A 24 19.77 -1.98 0.61
N ARG A 25 20.33 -1.26 1.58
CA ARG A 25 20.66 -1.86 2.88
C ARG A 25 19.41 -2.34 3.59
N ASP A 26 18.37 -1.53 3.59
CA ASP A 26 17.17 -1.83 4.37
C ASP A 26 16.36 -2.94 3.71
N VAL A 27 16.38 -3.07 2.39
CA VAL A 27 15.81 -4.21 1.69
C VAL A 27 16.50 -5.50 2.18
N ARG A 28 17.83 -5.49 2.23
CA ARG A 28 18.57 -6.68 2.71
C ARG A 28 18.25 -7.04 4.15
N GLU A 29 18.03 -6.02 4.99
CA GLU A 29 17.65 -6.28 6.38
C GLU A 29 16.28 -6.93 6.47
N TYR A 30 15.32 -6.50 5.65
CA TYR A 30 14.00 -7.11 5.61
C TYR A 30 14.07 -8.54 5.05
N GLU A 31 14.91 -8.77 4.05
CA GLU A 31 15.12 -10.13 3.55
C GLU A 31 15.64 -11.04 4.64
N ARG A 32 16.55 -10.53 5.47
CA ARG A 32 17.14 -11.33 6.55
C ARG A 32 16.11 -11.80 7.56
N ILE A 33 15.06 -11.03 7.78
CA ILE A 33 14.03 -11.40 8.74
C ILE A 33 12.84 -12.12 8.11
N GLY A 34 12.95 -12.48 6.83
CA GLY A 34 11.97 -13.35 6.19
C GLY A 34 11.07 -12.72 5.16
N PHE A 35 11.29 -11.47 4.82
CA PHE A 35 10.53 -10.83 3.74
C PHE A 35 11.20 -11.08 2.40
N ARG A 36 10.43 -10.98 1.33
CA ARG A 36 10.98 -11.03 -0.02
C ARG A 36 10.60 -9.76 -0.76
N VAL A 37 11.40 -9.40 -1.74
CA VAL A 37 11.12 -8.25 -2.60
C VAL A 37 9.99 -8.61 -3.55
N GLU A 38 8.91 -7.83 -3.54
CA GLU A 38 7.86 -7.96 -4.52
C GLU A 38 8.08 -6.98 -5.66
N THR A 39 8.41 -5.73 -5.33
CA THR A 39 8.62 -4.67 -6.31
C THR A 39 9.75 -3.79 -5.82
N MET A 40 10.63 -3.36 -6.72
CA MET A 40 11.70 -2.47 -6.34
C MET A 40 11.98 -1.47 -7.45
N TYR A 41 11.94 -0.21 -7.07
CA TYR A 41 12.35 0.91 -7.91
C TYR A 41 13.46 1.66 -7.18
N GLU A 42 14.02 2.67 -7.81
CA GLU A 42 15.11 3.45 -7.20
C GLU A 42 14.62 4.28 -6.00
N ASP A 43 13.31 4.54 -5.92
CA ASP A 43 12.75 5.42 -4.90
C ASP A 43 11.73 4.75 -3.98
N TRP A 44 11.54 3.42 -4.07
CA TRP A 44 10.78 2.67 -3.08
C TRP A 44 10.85 1.18 -3.38
N ALA A 45 10.52 0.38 -2.39
CA ALA A 45 10.43 -1.06 -2.55
C ALA A 45 9.24 -1.58 -1.73
N MET A 46 8.59 -2.61 -2.27
CA MET A 46 7.55 -3.33 -1.54
C MET A 46 8.10 -4.70 -1.15
N MET A 47 8.12 -4.96 0.15
CA MET A 47 8.54 -6.23 0.72
C MET A 47 7.30 -6.98 1.20
N ARG A 48 7.29 -8.30 1.04
CA ARG A 48 6.17 -9.14 1.51
C ARG A 48 6.68 -10.24 2.42
N ASP A 49 5.94 -10.52 3.49
CA ASP A 49 6.26 -11.65 4.35
C ASP A 49 5.61 -12.93 3.80
N GLY A 50 5.73 -14.05 4.53
CA GLY A 50 5.22 -15.32 4.07
C GLY A 50 3.70 -15.42 3.99
N ARG A 51 2.99 -14.46 4.56
CA ARG A 51 1.53 -14.42 4.51
C ARG A 51 1.00 -13.30 3.62
N GLY A 52 1.90 -12.58 2.97
CA GLY A 52 1.50 -11.54 2.03
C GLY A 52 1.37 -10.15 2.62
N PHE A 53 1.68 -9.98 3.92
CA PHE A 53 1.67 -8.63 4.49
C PHE A 53 2.83 -7.82 3.95
N GLY A 54 2.56 -6.57 3.54
CA GLY A 54 3.55 -5.74 2.90
C GLY A 54 4.15 -4.68 3.80
N VAL A 55 5.43 -4.41 3.57
CA VAL A 55 6.10 -3.23 4.11
C VAL A 55 6.71 -2.50 2.94
N ALA A 56 6.23 -1.29 2.69
CA ALA A 56 6.78 -0.45 1.63
C ALA A 56 7.86 0.45 2.24
N LEU A 57 9.05 0.42 1.67
CA LEU A 57 10.19 1.19 2.17
C LEU A 57 10.32 2.48 1.36
N LEU A 58 10.36 3.60 2.06
CA LEU A 58 10.37 4.93 1.46
C LEU A 58 11.69 5.63 1.80
N PRO A 59 12.68 5.59 0.91
CA PRO A 59 13.97 6.22 1.19
C PRO A 59 13.86 7.75 1.16
N PRO A 60 14.90 8.46 1.63
CA PRO A 60 14.92 9.91 1.53
C PRO A 60 14.69 10.33 0.07
N GLY A 61 13.87 11.33 -0.12
CA GLY A 61 13.51 11.79 -1.45
C GLY A 61 12.25 11.17 -2.00
N SER A 62 11.73 10.12 -1.37
CA SER A 62 10.43 9.57 -1.79
C SER A 62 9.34 10.60 -1.55
N LYS A 63 8.44 10.74 -2.53
CA LYS A 63 7.33 11.68 -2.43
C LYS A 63 6.12 11.08 -1.72
N HIS A 64 6.12 9.78 -1.50
CA HIS A 64 5.02 9.12 -0.80
C HIS A 64 5.13 9.34 0.70
N PRO A 65 4.02 9.63 1.38
CA PRO A 65 4.05 9.72 2.84
C PRO A 65 3.99 8.32 3.45
N PRO A 66 4.49 8.15 4.67
CA PRO A 66 4.18 6.93 5.43
C PRO A 66 2.67 6.76 5.54
N HIS A 67 2.19 5.53 5.37
CA HIS A 67 0.75 5.30 5.33
C HIS A 67 0.41 3.85 5.65
N LEU A 68 -0.88 3.64 5.95
CA LEU A 68 -1.48 2.33 6.06
C LEU A 68 -2.18 2.04 4.74
N GLY A 69 -1.86 0.93 4.11
CA GLY A 69 -2.48 0.54 2.84
C GLY A 69 -3.61 -0.46 3.05
N LEU A 70 -4.75 -0.17 2.45
CA LEU A 70 -5.92 -1.04 2.50
C LEU A 70 -6.23 -1.47 1.07
N ARG A 71 -6.37 -2.78 0.87
CA ARG A 71 -6.56 -3.36 -0.45
C ARG A 71 -8.02 -3.69 -0.69
N VAL A 72 -8.55 -3.26 -1.82
CA VAL A 72 -9.91 -3.63 -2.26
C VAL A 72 -9.83 -4.64 -3.39
N GLU A 73 -10.92 -5.37 -3.61
CA GLU A 73 -10.93 -6.50 -4.52
C GLU A 73 -11.20 -6.14 -5.98
N SER A 74 -11.77 -4.97 -6.24
CA SER A 74 -12.12 -4.61 -7.60
C SER A 74 -11.94 -3.11 -7.82
N ARG A 75 -11.81 -2.74 -9.09
CA ARG A 75 -11.74 -1.33 -9.45
C ARG A 75 -13.02 -0.61 -9.10
N GLU A 76 -14.16 -1.29 -9.22
CA GLU A 76 -15.44 -0.69 -8.87
C GLU A 76 -15.50 -0.33 -7.39
N GLU A 77 -15.03 -1.22 -6.52
CA GLU A 77 -14.96 -0.92 -5.09
C GLU A 77 -14.07 0.29 -4.81
N LEU A 78 -12.95 0.36 -5.53
CA LEU A 78 -12.04 1.50 -5.39
C LEU A 78 -12.72 2.80 -5.80
N GLU A 79 -13.40 2.79 -6.94
CA GLU A 79 -14.08 3.97 -7.45
C GLU A 79 -15.18 4.43 -6.49
N GLN A 80 -15.93 3.49 -5.94
CA GLN A 80 -16.98 3.83 -4.99
C GLN A 80 -16.40 4.42 -3.71
N ALA A 81 -15.32 3.86 -3.20
CA ALA A 81 -14.67 4.38 -2.01
C ALA A 81 -14.11 5.78 -2.25
N ALA A 82 -13.47 5.99 -3.41
CA ALA A 82 -12.93 7.28 -3.76
C ALA A 82 -14.02 8.34 -3.86
N ALA A 83 -15.17 7.98 -4.44
CA ALA A 83 -16.30 8.89 -4.56
C ALA A 83 -16.84 9.28 -3.19
N ARG A 84 -16.98 8.31 -2.28
CA ARG A 84 -17.44 8.59 -0.93
C ARG A 84 -16.51 9.53 -0.18
N GLU A 85 -15.20 9.39 -0.41
CA GLU A 85 -14.19 10.21 0.26
C GLU A 85 -13.93 11.53 -0.46
N GLY A 86 -14.48 11.70 -1.66
CA GLY A 86 -14.24 12.90 -2.45
C GLY A 86 -12.80 13.03 -2.90
N ARG A 87 -12.14 11.91 -3.20
CA ARG A 87 -10.72 11.89 -3.56
C ARG A 87 -10.53 11.39 -4.99
N PRO A 88 -9.59 11.99 -5.73
CA PRO A 88 -9.28 11.52 -7.08
C PRO A 88 -8.47 10.24 -7.04
N LEU A 89 -8.64 9.41 -8.07
CA LEU A 89 -7.82 8.22 -8.24
C LEU A 89 -6.51 8.57 -8.93
N LYS A 90 -5.48 7.80 -8.61
CA LYS A 90 -4.17 7.94 -9.22
C LYS A 90 -3.66 6.57 -9.66
N GLU A 91 -3.25 6.46 -10.91
CA GLU A 91 -2.61 5.26 -11.41
C GLU A 91 -1.11 5.38 -11.19
N HIS A 92 -0.50 4.30 -10.70
CA HIS A 92 0.94 4.27 -10.40
C HIS A 92 1.69 3.51 -11.49
N ARG A 93 3.02 3.67 -11.50
CA ARG A 93 3.85 3.06 -12.55
C ARG A 93 3.85 1.54 -12.51
N ASP A 94 3.50 0.93 -11.38
CA ASP A 94 3.38 -0.52 -11.25
C ASP A 94 2.00 -1.03 -11.65
N ARG A 95 1.17 -0.17 -12.17
CA ARG A 95 -0.19 -0.42 -12.64
C ARG A 95 -1.25 -0.46 -11.54
N THR A 96 -0.85 -0.33 -10.28
CA THR A 96 -1.85 -0.20 -9.21
C THR A 96 -2.55 1.14 -9.33
N VAL A 97 -3.77 1.20 -8.78
CA VAL A 97 -4.57 2.42 -8.75
C VAL A 97 -5.00 2.66 -7.31
N SER A 98 -4.91 3.88 -6.85
CA SER A 98 -5.21 4.17 -5.45
C SER A 98 -5.68 5.61 -5.25
N PHE A 99 -6.13 5.88 -4.03
CA PHE A 99 -6.31 7.25 -3.55
C PHE A 99 -5.82 7.32 -2.12
N TYR A 100 -5.46 8.53 -1.68
CA TYR A 100 -5.04 8.75 -0.30
C TYR A 100 -6.12 9.55 0.42
N THR A 101 -6.34 9.20 1.68
CA THR A 101 -7.24 9.95 2.55
C THR A 101 -6.68 9.90 3.97
N LYS A 102 -7.44 10.37 4.94
CA LYS A 102 -6.97 10.37 6.33
C LYS A 102 -7.93 9.60 7.21
N GLY A 103 -7.36 8.85 8.13
CA GLY A 103 -8.10 8.08 9.10
C GLY A 103 -7.95 8.67 10.49
N VAL A 104 -8.07 7.78 11.48
CA VAL A 104 -7.99 8.14 12.89
C VAL A 104 -6.65 8.78 13.19
N GLY A 105 -6.68 9.89 13.94
CA GLY A 105 -5.46 10.58 14.34
C GLY A 105 -4.71 11.24 13.20
N GLY A 106 -5.36 11.42 12.05
CA GLY A 106 -4.71 12.02 10.89
C GLY A 106 -3.80 11.06 10.15
N GLN A 107 -3.85 9.75 10.48
CA GLN A 107 -3.06 8.73 9.80
C GLN A 107 -3.39 8.73 8.32
N VAL A 108 -2.37 8.83 7.47
CA VAL A 108 -2.58 8.74 6.03
C VAL A 108 -2.95 7.30 5.69
N ILE A 109 -3.99 7.15 4.88
CA ILE A 109 -4.47 5.85 4.43
C ILE A 109 -4.47 5.85 2.91
N GLU A 110 -3.90 4.79 2.34
CA GLU A 110 -3.99 4.54 0.89
C GLU A 110 -4.97 3.40 0.68
N VAL A 111 -5.98 3.62 -0.15
CA VAL A 111 -6.88 2.54 -0.57
C VAL A 111 -6.46 2.17 -1.98
N ILE A 112 -6.11 0.90 -2.19
CA ILE A 112 -5.39 0.47 -3.39
C ILE A 112 -6.04 -0.75 -4.01
N TYR A 113 -6.01 -0.78 -5.34
CA TYR A 113 -6.45 -1.92 -6.14
C TYR A 113 -5.27 -2.42 -6.97
N TYR A 114 -5.02 -3.73 -6.91
CA TYR A 114 -3.99 -4.40 -7.70
C TYR A 114 -4.66 -5.06 -8.90
N PRO A 115 -4.50 -4.50 -10.11
CA PRO A 115 -5.15 -5.08 -11.30
C PRO A 115 -4.45 -6.36 -11.74
N PRO A 116 -5.09 -7.15 -12.64
CA PRO A 116 -4.47 -8.39 -13.13
C PRO A 116 -3.13 -8.19 -13.82
N ASP A 117 -2.88 -7.01 -14.39
CA ASP A 117 -1.60 -6.70 -15.04
C ASP A 117 -0.61 -5.99 -14.13
N TYR A 118 -0.81 -6.11 -12.81
CA TYR A 118 0.12 -5.57 -11.83
C TYR A 118 1.51 -6.17 -12.05
N LYS A 119 2.52 -5.31 -11.97
CA LYS A 119 3.88 -5.69 -12.35
C LYS A 119 4.75 -6.17 -11.20
N GLY A 120 4.26 -6.15 -10.01
CA GLY A 120 4.88 -6.57 -8.76
C GLY A 120 6.27 -7.12 -8.70
#